data_7ae28d7b06f4dfd8ad82bd740e460002
#
_entry.id   7ae28d7b06f4dfd8ad82bd740e460002
#
_cell.length_a   1.000
_cell.length_b   1.000
_cell.length_c   1.000
_cell.angle_alpha   90.00
_cell.angle_beta   90.00
_cell.angle_gamma   90.00
#
_symmetry.space_group_name_H-M   'P 1'
#
loop_
_entity.id
_entity.type
_entity.pdbx_description
1 polymer ?
#
loop_
_entity_poly.entity_id
_entity_poly.type
_entity_poly.pdbx_seq_one_letter_code
_entity_poly.pdbx_strand_id
1 'polypeptide(L)'
;MSSIAQEAAHQPAEAGAMPKRYFSPRRVLLCALPLLVLVLWIVALAGLAAADATATADQPARMAVQVPSSAKSSNVVMLEMSIAVTRKAPARQLGAVVRLRPSGSSAVEVGRVSIPGGSQSFQFNVSHVLSHREAGSAEVEVSVIDRGGGAPPPGAALSIGRAQIVTR
;
A
#
# COMPACT_ATOMS: atom_id res chain seq x y z
N MET A 1 59.99 54.61 58.67
CA MET A 1 60.88 54.72 57.51
C MET A 1 60.22 54.01 56.32
N SER A 2 59.79 54.88 55.46
CA SER A 2 59.48 54.72 54.01
C SER A 2 58.58 53.52 53.57
N SER A 3 57.39 53.92 53.41
CA SER A 3 56.38 53.33 52.49
C SER A 3 56.79 53.41 51.02
N ILE A 4 56.47 52.47 50.27
CA ILE A 4 56.11 52.71 48.85
C ILE A 4 54.92 51.79 48.55
N ALA A 5 53.77 52.41 48.29
CA ALA A 5 52.59 51.80 47.70
C ALA A 5 52.83 51.52 46.20
N GLN A 6 52.47 50.38 45.76
CA GLN A 6 52.40 50.08 44.31
C GLN A 6 50.97 49.71 43.95
N GLU A 7 50.37 50.65 43.26
CA GLU A 7 49.06 50.63 42.67
C GLU A 7 49.06 49.65 41.45
N ALA A 8 48.31 48.57 41.57
CA ALA A 8 48.12 47.63 40.45
C ALA A 8 46.87 48.01 39.68
N ALA A 9 47.06 48.49 38.48
CA ALA A 9 46.02 48.86 37.52
C ALA A 9 45.16 47.65 37.12
N HIS A 10 43.91 47.80 37.35
CA HIS A 10 42.87 46.86 36.93
C HIS A 10 42.56 47.08 35.45
N GLN A 11 42.94 46.13 34.57
CA GLN A 11 42.50 46.08 33.16
C GLN A 11 41.14 45.41 33.11
N PRO A 12 40.12 46.01 32.51
CA PRO A 12 38.88 45.33 32.24
C PRO A 12 39.03 44.34 31.09
N ALA A 13 38.61 43.10 31.33
CA ALA A 13 38.53 42.04 30.33
C ALA A 13 37.51 42.43 29.23
N GLU A 14 37.99 42.57 28.01
CA GLU A 14 37.14 42.70 26.83
C GLU A 14 36.30 41.41 26.67
N ALA A 15 35.00 41.56 26.87
CA ALA A 15 34.02 40.52 26.54
C ALA A 15 34.01 40.30 25.04
N GLY A 16 34.56 39.18 24.60
CA GLY A 16 34.54 38.74 23.24
C GLY A 16 33.12 38.65 22.70
N ALA A 17 32.78 39.55 21.80
CA ALA A 17 31.53 39.52 21.07
C ALA A 17 31.46 38.27 20.20
N MET A 18 30.58 37.33 20.54
CA MET A 18 30.25 36.18 19.70
C MET A 18 29.70 36.68 18.35
N PRO A 19 30.20 36.21 17.22
CA PRO A 19 29.66 36.60 15.93
C PRO A 19 28.23 36.05 15.82
N LYS A 20 27.25 36.94 15.70
CA LYS A 20 25.86 36.61 15.34
C LYS A 20 25.87 35.97 13.95
N ARG A 21 25.82 34.63 13.90
CA ARG A 21 25.63 33.90 12.66
C ARG A 21 24.22 34.21 12.16
N TYR A 22 24.11 35.09 11.20
CA TYR A 22 22.90 35.34 10.43
C TYR A 22 22.60 34.06 9.61
N PHE A 23 21.69 33.23 10.12
CA PHE A 23 21.12 32.15 9.34
C PHE A 23 20.27 32.76 8.23
N SER A 24 20.80 32.79 7.02
CA SER A 24 20.05 33.25 5.85
C SER A 24 18.89 32.31 5.60
N PRO A 25 17.62 32.79 5.66
CA PRO A 25 16.43 31.90 5.48
C PRO A 25 16.40 31.26 4.10
N ARG A 26 17.09 31.81 3.12
CA ARG A 26 17.21 31.25 1.76
C ARG A 26 18.02 29.94 1.72
N ARG A 27 19.00 29.72 2.61
CA ARG A 27 19.81 28.51 2.64
C ARG A 27 19.04 27.34 3.32
N VAL A 28 18.15 27.63 4.24
CA VAL A 28 17.31 26.62 4.90
C VAL A 28 16.26 26.09 3.92
N LEU A 29 15.72 26.96 3.04
CA LEU A 29 14.72 26.57 2.05
C LEU A 29 15.28 25.60 0.98
N LEU A 30 16.54 25.80 0.57
CA LEU A 30 17.20 24.97 -0.45
C LEU A 30 17.52 23.55 0.04
N CYS A 31 17.73 23.35 1.35
CA CYS A 31 17.97 22.02 1.91
C CYS A 31 16.68 21.28 2.26
N ALA A 32 15.55 21.98 2.45
CA ALA A 32 14.28 21.36 2.80
C ALA A 32 13.57 20.75 1.58
N LEU A 33 13.76 21.28 0.39
CA LEU A 33 13.11 20.82 -0.83
C LEU A 33 13.44 19.35 -1.19
N PRO A 34 14.73 18.91 -1.22
CA PRO A 34 15.07 17.52 -1.53
C PRO A 34 14.58 16.54 -0.46
N LEU A 35 14.52 16.96 0.80
CA LEU A 35 14.03 16.15 1.90
C LEU A 35 12.52 15.91 1.80
N LEU A 36 11.77 16.94 1.40
CA LEU A 36 10.31 16.84 1.18
C LEU A 36 9.98 15.95 -0.02
N VAL A 37 10.75 16.03 -1.10
CA VAL A 37 10.60 15.13 -2.26
C VAL A 37 10.93 13.70 -1.88
N LEU A 38 11.98 13.46 -1.09
CA LEU A 38 12.33 12.13 -0.62
C LEU A 38 11.24 11.51 0.28
N VAL A 39 10.66 12.31 1.19
CA VAL A 39 9.56 11.87 2.05
C VAL A 39 8.31 11.56 1.24
N LEU A 40 7.96 12.37 0.23
CA LEU A 40 6.86 12.09 -0.68
C LEU A 40 7.09 10.80 -1.49
N TRP A 41 8.31 10.54 -1.92
CA TRP A 41 8.67 9.28 -2.60
C TRP A 41 8.56 8.07 -1.68
N ILE A 42 9.00 8.17 -0.43
CA ILE A 42 8.89 7.09 0.57
C ILE A 42 7.42 6.81 0.89
N VAL A 43 6.59 7.84 1.03
CA VAL A 43 5.14 7.67 1.27
C VAL A 43 4.44 7.05 0.05
N ALA A 44 4.83 7.41 -1.17
CA ALA A 44 4.30 6.81 -2.39
C ALA A 44 4.70 5.33 -2.53
N LEU A 45 5.92 4.95 -2.10
CA LEU A 45 6.37 3.55 -2.07
C LEU A 45 5.75 2.75 -0.92
N ALA A 46 5.48 3.36 0.24
CA ALA A 46 4.81 2.71 1.36
C ALA A 46 3.31 2.43 1.08
N GLY A 47 2.67 3.20 0.19
CA GLY A 47 1.29 2.96 -0.25
C GLY A 47 1.11 1.71 -1.13
N LEU A 48 2.19 1.05 -1.53
CA LEU A 48 2.20 -0.22 -2.28
C LEU A 48 2.29 -1.47 -1.40
N ALA A 49 2.34 -1.34 -0.08
CA ALA A 49 2.09 -2.47 0.80
C ALA A 49 0.63 -2.89 0.58
N ALA A 50 0.44 -4.03 -0.10
CA ALA A 50 -0.87 -4.62 -0.31
C ALA A 50 -1.50 -4.82 1.08
N ALA A 51 -2.40 -3.92 1.46
CA ALA A 51 -3.16 -4.06 2.69
C ALA A 51 -4.00 -5.33 2.55
N ASP A 52 -3.85 -6.26 3.47
CA ASP A 52 -4.71 -7.42 3.55
C ASP A 52 -6.16 -6.95 3.69
N ALA A 53 -7.00 -7.29 2.74
CA ALA A 53 -8.41 -6.98 2.77
C ALA A 53 -9.18 -8.19 3.32
N THR A 54 -10.25 -7.95 4.06
CA THR A 54 -11.08 -9.01 4.61
C THR A 54 -12.46 -8.99 3.96
N ALA A 55 -12.84 -10.11 3.35
CA ALA A 55 -14.20 -10.35 2.90
C ALA A 55 -14.97 -11.09 4.00
N THR A 56 -16.19 -10.65 4.27
CA THR A 56 -17.12 -11.31 5.21
C THR A 56 -18.37 -11.77 4.48
N ALA A 57 -19.23 -12.48 5.20
CA ALA A 57 -20.53 -12.92 4.66
C ALA A 57 -21.36 -11.74 4.12
N ASP A 58 -21.27 -10.58 4.76
CA ASP A 58 -22.10 -9.42 4.47
C ASP A 58 -21.40 -8.35 3.62
N GLN A 59 -20.06 -8.40 3.56
CA GLN A 59 -19.27 -7.37 2.88
C GLN A 59 -18.16 -7.98 2.02
N PRO A 60 -18.15 -7.71 0.70
CA PRO A 60 -17.03 -8.09 -0.14
C PRO A 60 -15.76 -7.31 0.22
N ALA A 61 -14.62 -7.95 0.10
CA ALA A 61 -13.34 -7.25 0.13
C ALA A 61 -13.10 -6.57 -1.21
N ARG A 62 -12.48 -5.38 -1.17
CA ARG A 62 -12.11 -4.63 -2.37
C ARG A 62 -10.66 -4.19 -2.28
N MET A 63 -9.94 -4.35 -3.37
CA MET A 63 -8.52 -4.03 -3.48
C MET A 63 -8.22 -3.36 -4.81
N ALA A 64 -7.46 -2.29 -4.77
CA ALA A 64 -6.94 -1.70 -5.99
C ALA A 64 -5.71 -2.48 -6.48
N VAL A 65 -5.67 -2.76 -7.77
CA VAL A 65 -4.53 -3.39 -8.46
C VAL A 65 -4.11 -2.54 -9.65
N GLN A 66 -2.81 -2.51 -9.93
CA GLN A 66 -2.28 -1.81 -11.09
C GLN A 66 -2.33 -2.71 -12.33
N VAL A 67 -2.85 -2.17 -13.42
CA VAL A 67 -2.83 -2.80 -14.74
C VAL A 67 -1.55 -2.35 -15.45
N PRO A 68 -0.58 -3.25 -15.69
CA PRO A 68 0.66 -2.86 -16.35
C PRO A 68 0.42 -2.49 -17.81
N SER A 69 1.25 -1.63 -18.38
CA SER A 69 1.16 -1.22 -19.78
C SER A 69 1.31 -2.39 -20.76
N SER A 70 2.05 -3.42 -20.36
CA SER A 70 2.21 -4.66 -21.11
C SER A 70 0.90 -5.45 -21.27
N ALA A 71 -0.12 -5.23 -20.44
CA ALA A 71 -1.40 -5.93 -20.55
C ALA A 71 -2.10 -5.72 -21.91
N LYS A 72 -1.89 -4.53 -22.53
CA LYS A 72 -2.46 -4.19 -23.83
C LYS A 72 -1.94 -5.08 -24.98
N SER A 73 -0.69 -5.47 -24.91
CA SER A 73 0.01 -6.24 -25.96
C SER A 73 0.24 -7.71 -25.60
N SER A 74 -0.05 -8.13 -24.38
CA SER A 74 0.16 -9.49 -23.93
C SER A 74 -0.99 -10.41 -24.35
N ASN A 75 -0.64 -11.60 -24.81
CA ASN A 75 -1.62 -12.63 -25.14
C ASN A 75 -2.27 -13.23 -23.89
N VAL A 76 -1.56 -13.22 -22.78
CA VAL A 76 -2.02 -13.77 -21.50
C VAL A 76 -1.83 -12.76 -20.38
N VAL A 77 -2.94 -12.39 -19.75
CA VAL A 77 -2.96 -11.52 -18.57
C VAL A 77 -3.60 -12.30 -17.43
N MET A 78 -2.87 -12.43 -16.32
CA MET A 78 -3.29 -13.20 -15.16
C MET A 78 -3.45 -12.29 -13.97
N LEU A 79 -4.52 -12.51 -13.20
CA LEU A 79 -4.66 -11.98 -11.85
C LEU A 79 -4.17 -13.04 -10.88
N GLU A 80 -3.10 -12.76 -10.16
CA GLU A 80 -2.56 -13.62 -9.11
C GLU A 80 -2.95 -13.06 -7.74
N MET A 81 -3.46 -13.91 -6.86
CA MET A 81 -3.85 -13.48 -5.50
C MET A 81 -3.79 -14.63 -4.51
N SER A 82 -3.64 -14.31 -3.23
CA SER A 82 -3.74 -15.25 -2.14
C SER A 82 -5.02 -15.04 -1.34
N ILE A 83 -5.66 -16.14 -0.96
CA ILE A 83 -6.88 -16.12 -0.13
C ILE A 83 -6.68 -17.10 1.03
N ALA A 84 -6.99 -16.65 2.24
CA ALA A 84 -6.92 -17.46 3.45
C ALA A 84 -8.23 -17.42 4.22
N VAL A 85 -8.59 -18.53 4.83
CA VAL A 85 -9.74 -18.58 5.75
C VAL A 85 -9.31 -18.05 7.10
N THR A 86 -9.90 -16.93 7.54
CA THR A 86 -9.62 -16.33 8.86
C THR A 86 -10.57 -16.78 9.94
N ARG A 87 -11.81 -17.12 9.59
CA ARG A 87 -12.79 -17.73 10.48
C ARG A 87 -13.33 -18.99 9.85
N LYS A 88 -13.15 -20.09 10.52
CA LYS A 88 -13.78 -21.37 10.14
C LYS A 88 -15.27 -21.29 10.43
N ALA A 89 -16.06 -21.33 9.39
CA ALA A 89 -17.46 -21.72 9.54
C ALA A 89 -17.51 -23.22 9.84
N PRO A 90 -18.43 -23.66 10.72
CA PRO A 90 -18.51 -25.07 11.06
C PRO A 90 -18.80 -25.89 9.81
N ALA A 91 -17.94 -26.87 9.55
CA ALA A 91 -18.09 -28.01 8.63
C ALA A 91 -18.44 -27.72 7.15
N ARG A 92 -18.59 -26.48 6.71
CA ARG A 92 -18.89 -26.13 5.32
C ARG A 92 -17.65 -25.61 4.61
N GLN A 93 -17.46 -26.04 3.40
CA GLN A 93 -16.40 -25.54 2.55
C GLN A 93 -16.80 -24.14 2.05
N LEU A 94 -15.95 -23.16 2.32
CA LEU A 94 -16.12 -21.83 1.81
C LEU A 94 -15.66 -21.74 0.37
N GLY A 95 -16.29 -20.86 -0.37
CA GLY A 95 -15.83 -20.44 -1.69
C GLY A 95 -15.70 -18.93 -1.76
N ALA A 96 -15.10 -18.46 -2.84
CA ALA A 96 -15.03 -17.06 -3.18
C ALA A 96 -15.41 -16.84 -4.64
N VAL A 97 -16.14 -15.75 -4.87
CA VAL A 97 -16.36 -15.19 -6.21
C VAL A 97 -15.41 -14.02 -6.36
N VAL A 98 -14.61 -14.04 -7.41
CA VAL A 98 -13.66 -12.97 -7.75
C VAL A 98 -14.19 -12.21 -8.94
N ARG A 99 -14.31 -10.89 -8.78
CA ARG A 99 -14.70 -9.96 -9.84
C ARG A 99 -13.59 -8.94 -10.06
N LEU A 100 -13.40 -8.54 -11.29
CA LEU A 100 -12.47 -7.49 -11.68
C LEU A 100 -13.25 -6.34 -12.29
N ARG A 101 -13.03 -5.14 -11.79
CA ARG A 101 -13.61 -3.90 -12.29
C ARG A 101 -12.51 -2.98 -12.79
N PRO A 102 -12.22 -2.94 -14.09
CA PRO A 102 -11.33 -1.94 -14.66
C PRO A 102 -11.93 -0.53 -14.50
N SER A 103 -11.08 0.49 -14.38
CA SER A 103 -11.53 1.89 -14.29
C SER A 103 -12.51 2.24 -15.40
N GLY A 104 -13.62 2.88 -15.03
CA GLY A 104 -14.66 3.29 -15.98
C GLY A 104 -15.53 2.15 -16.53
N SER A 105 -15.49 0.95 -15.95
CA SER A 105 -16.26 -0.21 -16.43
C SER A 105 -17.04 -0.90 -15.31
N SER A 106 -18.02 -1.72 -15.70
CA SER A 106 -18.70 -2.62 -14.76
C SER A 106 -17.78 -3.74 -14.27
N ALA A 107 -18.08 -4.29 -13.10
CA ALA A 107 -17.37 -5.46 -12.58
C ALA A 107 -17.72 -6.71 -13.40
N VAL A 108 -16.71 -7.49 -13.75
CA VAL A 108 -16.84 -8.75 -14.48
C VAL A 108 -16.38 -9.89 -13.58
N GLU A 109 -17.15 -10.95 -13.47
CA GLU A 109 -16.74 -12.16 -12.74
C GLU A 109 -15.62 -12.86 -13.52
N VAL A 110 -14.47 -13.04 -12.86
CA VAL A 110 -13.29 -13.67 -13.47
C VAL A 110 -13.07 -15.09 -12.96
N GLY A 111 -13.75 -15.48 -11.88
CA GLY A 111 -13.72 -16.85 -11.43
C GLY A 111 -14.40 -17.10 -10.09
N ARG A 112 -14.61 -18.40 -9.84
CA ARG A 112 -15.09 -18.93 -8.56
C ARG A 112 -14.11 -19.99 -8.07
N VAL A 113 -13.80 -19.97 -6.80
CA VAL A 113 -12.87 -20.91 -6.19
C VAL A 113 -13.46 -21.51 -4.93
N SER A 114 -13.12 -22.76 -4.67
CA SER A 114 -13.40 -23.42 -3.40
C SER A 114 -12.18 -23.34 -2.51
N ILE A 115 -12.38 -22.99 -1.25
CA ILE A 115 -11.30 -22.76 -0.28
C ILE A 115 -11.49 -23.77 0.86
N PRO A 116 -10.83 -24.93 0.79
CA PRO A 116 -11.02 -26.00 1.78
C PRO A 116 -10.42 -25.65 3.15
N GLY A 117 -9.56 -24.63 3.23
CA GLY A 117 -8.93 -24.13 4.44
C GLY A 117 -7.50 -23.68 4.22
N GLY A 118 -6.94 -22.98 5.22
CA GLY A 118 -5.59 -22.42 5.14
C GLY A 118 -5.47 -21.26 4.17
N SER A 119 -4.25 -20.98 3.72
CA SER A 119 -3.93 -19.98 2.71
C SER A 119 -3.63 -20.66 1.39
N GLN A 120 -4.21 -20.16 0.31
CA GLN A 120 -4.02 -20.70 -1.05
C GLN A 120 -3.77 -19.55 -2.03
N SER A 121 -2.96 -19.84 -3.04
CA SER A 121 -2.73 -18.92 -4.17
C SER A 121 -3.56 -19.33 -5.37
N PHE A 122 -4.16 -18.34 -6.01
CA PHE A 122 -5.03 -18.53 -7.18
C PHE A 122 -4.53 -17.68 -8.32
N GLN A 123 -4.75 -18.18 -9.55
CA GLN A 123 -4.48 -17.47 -10.80
C GLN A 123 -5.73 -17.48 -11.65
N PHE A 124 -6.17 -16.30 -12.11
CA PHE A 124 -7.32 -16.14 -12.98
C PHE A 124 -6.89 -15.53 -14.30
N ASN A 125 -7.29 -16.14 -15.40
CA ASN A 125 -7.08 -15.54 -16.72
C ASN A 125 -8.04 -14.35 -16.89
N VAL A 126 -7.49 -13.14 -16.94
CA VAL A 126 -8.24 -11.89 -17.08
C VAL A 126 -7.99 -11.20 -18.43
N SER A 127 -7.38 -11.92 -19.39
CA SER A 127 -7.10 -11.39 -20.71
C SER A 127 -8.35 -10.82 -21.37
N HIS A 128 -9.48 -11.52 -21.29
CA HIS A 128 -10.76 -11.09 -21.88
C HIS A 128 -11.32 -9.79 -21.26
N VAL A 129 -10.87 -9.42 -20.05
CA VAL A 129 -11.29 -8.19 -19.35
C VAL A 129 -10.32 -7.04 -19.61
N LEU A 130 -9.03 -7.35 -19.73
CA LEU A 130 -7.94 -6.37 -19.79
C LEU A 130 -7.27 -6.22 -21.15
N SER A 131 -7.50 -7.14 -22.10
CA SER A 131 -6.97 -7.01 -23.47
C SER A 131 -7.41 -5.68 -24.07
N HIS A 132 -6.49 -5.00 -24.72
CA HIS A 132 -6.72 -3.71 -25.37
C HIS A 132 -6.98 -2.53 -24.43
N ARG A 133 -6.83 -2.72 -23.12
CA ARG A 133 -6.91 -1.61 -22.15
C ARG A 133 -5.53 -1.00 -21.94
N GLU A 134 -5.54 0.31 -21.73
CA GLU A 134 -4.33 1.03 -21.35
C GLU A 134 -3.95 0.76 -19.92
N ALA A 135 -2.67 1.05 -19.59
CA ALA A 135 -2.21 1.03 -18.20
C ALA A 135 -3.09 1.89 -17.30
N GLY A 136 -3.34 1.43 -16.11
CA GLY A 136 -4.22 2.14 -15.18
C GLY A 136 -4.45 1.34 -13.90
N SER A 137 -5.60 1.55 -13.29
CA SER A 137 -6.01 0.83 -12.10
C SER A 137 -7.26 -0.01 -12.38
N ALA A 138 -7.37 -1.12 -11.67
CA ALA A 138 -8.58 -1.93 -11.60
C ALA A 138 -8.88 -2.24 -10.13
N GLU A 139 -10.14 -2.51 -9.82
CA GLU A 139 -10.56 -2.95 -8.49
C GLU A 139 -10.86 -4.45 -8.55
N VAL A 140 -10.25 -5.21 -7.65
CA VAL A 140 -10.59 -6.62 -7.41
C VAL A 140 -11.60 -6.65 -6.28
N GLU A 141 -12.75 -7.28 -6.51
CA GLU A 141 -13.78 -7.52 -5.52
C GLU A 141 -13.87 -9.02 -5.25
N VAL A 142 -13.80 -9.41 -3.97
CA VAL A 142 -13.91 -10.81 -3.53
C VAL A 142 -15.08 -10.93 -2.59
N SER A 143 -16.05 -11.77 -2.96
CA SER A 143 -17.22 -12.09 -2.15
C SER A 143 -17.13 -13.50 -1.61
N VAL A 144 -17.47 -13.69 -0.33
CA VAL A 144 -17.58 -15.02 0.28
C VAL A 144 -18.87 -15.70 -0.19
N ILE A 145 -18.79 -16.98 -0.53
CA ILE A 145 -19.94 -17.81 -0.86
C ILE A 145 -19.84 -19.16 -0.13
N ASP A 146 -20.95 -19.87 0.00
CA ASP A 146 -20.92 -21.29 0.28
C ASP A 146 -20.45 -22.04 -0.99
N ARG A 147 -19.74 -23.15 -0.84
CA ARG A 147 -19.26 -23.98 -1.97
C ARG A 147 -20.39 -24.39 -2.92
N GLY A 148 -21.58 -24.59 -2.40
CA GLY A 148 -22.78 -24.88 -3.21
C GLY A 148 -23.35 -23.68 -3.96
N GLY A 149 -22.72 -22.47 -3.86
CA GLY A 149 -23.19 -21.23 -4.49
C GLY A 149 -24.31 -20.52 -3.72
N GLY A 150 -24.65 -21.01 -2.52
CA GLY A 150 -25.62 -20.39 -1.63
C GLY A 150 -25.06 -19.23 -0.81
N ALA A 151 -25.88 -18.72 0.11
CA ALA A 151 -25.45 -17.70 1.07
C ALA A 151 -24.32 -18.23 1.95
N PRO A 152 -23.29 -17.42 2.23
CA PRO A 152 -22.21 -17.83 3.08
C PRO A 152 -22.70 -18.08 4.52
N PRO A 153 -22.07 -19.00 5.25
CA PRO A 153 -22.44 -19.22 6.63
C PRO A 153 -22.13 -17.98 7.48
N PRO A 154 -22.97 -17.70 8.51
CA PRO A 154 -22.76 -16.56 9.39
C PRO A 154 -21.36 -16.58 10.02
N GLY A 155 -20.69 -15.44 10.05
CA GLY A 155 -19.35 -15.30 10.61
C GLY A 155 -18.22 -15.85 9.74
N ALA A 156 -18.49 -16.33 8.52
CA ALA A 156 -17.46 -16.68 7.56
C ALA A 156 -16.65 -15.43 7.18
N ALA A 157 -15.33 -15.56 7.15
CA ALA A 157 -14.43 -14.50 6.73
C ALA A 157 -13.21 -15.08 6.00
N LEU A 158 -12.80 -14.35 4.94
CA LEU A 158 -11.61 -14.63 4.15
C LEU A 158 -10.68 -13.43 4.23
N SER A 159 -9.41 -13.65 4.46
CA SER A 159 -8.35 -12.67 4.26
C SER A 159 -7.86 -12.79 2.84
N ILE A 160 -7.81 -11.67 2.15
CA ILE A 160 -7.26 -11.54 0.80
C ILE A 160 -5.91 -10.87 0.94
N GLY A 161 -4.86 -11.63 0.67
CA GLY A 161 -3.51 -11.13 0.66
C GLY A 161 -3.17 -10.46 -0.68
N ARG A 162 -1.90 -10.51 -1.03
CA ARG A 162 -1.38 -9.84 -2.23
C ARG A 162 -2.19 -10.20 -3.48
N ALA A 163 -2.70 -9.17 -4.16
CA ALA A 163 -3.27 -9.28 -5.50
C ALA A 163 -2.44 -8.48 -6.50
N GLN A 164 -2.13 -9.08 -7.65
CA GLN A 164 -1.34 -8.42 -8.70
C GLN A 164 -1.74 -8.91 -10.09
N ILE A 165 -1.56 -8.05 -11.09
CA ILE A 165 -1.74 -8.42 -12.49
C ILE A 165 -0.38 -8.68 -13.11
N VAL A 166 -0.24 -9.87 -13.71
CA VAL A 166 0.99 -10.36 -14.36
C VAL A 166 0.71 -10.64 -15.81
N THR A 167 1.63 -10.27 -16.70
CA THR A 167 1.56 -10.53 -18.13
C THR A 167 2.57 -11.60 -18.51
N ARG A 168 2.20 -12.48 -19.45
CA ARG A 168 3.05 -13.57 -19.96
C ARG A 168 3.03 -13.58 -21.48
#